data_b8a03a745d7cb5550f3a59c2d3c98c3a
#
_entry.id   b8a03a745d7cb5550f3a59c2d3c98c3a
#
_cell.length_a   1.000
_cell.length_b   1.000
_cell.length_c   1.000
_cell.angle_alpha   90.00
_cell.angle_beta   90.00
_cell.angle_gamma   90.00
#
_symmetry.space_group_name_H-M   'P 1'
#
loop_
_entity.id
_entity.type
_entity.pdbx_description
1 polymer ?
#
loop_
_entity_poly.entity_id
_entity_poly.type
_entity_poly.pdbx_seq_one_letter_code
_entity_poly.pdbx_strand_id
1 'polypeptide(L)'
;YDDTSLQDIINETKLSKGAIYHHFSSKEDILKAIFHRLGNENAEIFAKIRDDNRLRGIEKLRKIFQTAVFHSNQSVLLTVSPCLLNNPRFLAMQIEQIYELIAPQFVEPILAEGIKDGSINIENPHEIAEAIMILTNVWLNPLVKMTDTEGMKKRCDTFNTLLKGLGIDGLLDNQTISAFVQLCNKK
;
A
#
# COMPACT_ATOMS: atom_id res chain seq x y z
N TYR A 1 1.01 20.60 3.10
CA TYR A 1 0.94 20.57 1.62
C TYR A 1 0.10 21.74 1.09
N ASP A 2 -1.07 22.00 1.65
CA ASP A 2 -1.97 23.05 1.13
C ASP A 2 -1.34 24.44 1.26
N ASP A 3 -0.64 24.69 2.36
CA ASP A 3 0.04 25.97 2.65
C ASP A 3 1.44 26.08 2.00
N THR A 4 1.89 25.05 1.28
CA THR A 4 3.21 25.04 0.63
C THR A 4 3.09 25.39 -0.83
N SER A 5 3.83 26.39 -1.28
CA SER A 5 3.97 26.77 -2.69
C SER A 5 5.17 26.09 -3.35
N LEU A 6 5.20 26.08 -4.68
CA LEU A 6 6.38 25.63 -5.42
C LEU A 6 7.62 26.50 -5.11
N GLN A 7 7.42 27.77 -4.80
CA GLN A 7 8.50 28.69 -4.40
C GLN A 7 9.09 28.30 -3.04
N ASP A 8 8.27 27.84 -2.09
CA ASP A 8 8.75 27.37 -0.79
C ASP A 8 9.62 26.13 -0.94
N ILE A 9 9.21 25.20 -1.82
CA ILE A 9 10.01 24.01 -2.16
C ILE A 9 11.36 24.40 -2.77
N ILE A 10 11.38 25.37 -3.67
CA ILE A 10 12.61 25.89 -4.29
C ILE A 10 13.54 26.46 -3.21
N ASN A 11 13.01 27.28 -2.31
CA ASN A 11 13.78 27.91 -1.25
C ASN A 11 14.39 26.88 -0.29
N GLU A 12 13.61 25.86 0.08
CA GLU A 12 14.04 24.80 1.03
C GLU A 12 15.07 23.85 0.41
N THR A 13 14.86 23.44 -0.85
CA THR A 13 15.76 22.51 -1.54
C THR A 13 17.06 23.13 -2.00
N LYS A 14 17.17 24.46 -2.00
CA LYS A 14 18.33 25.22 -2.53
C LYS A 14 18.64 24.92 -4.01
N LEU A 15 17.69 24.36 -4.74
CA LEU A 15 17.78 24.13 -6.17
C LEU A 15 17.48 25.43 -6.93
N SER A 16 18.04 25.58 -8.14
CA SER A 16 17.71 26.74 -8.95
C SER A 16 16.25 26.70 -9.41
N LYS A 17 15.61 27.86 -9.48
CA LYS A 17 14.25 27.99 -10.00
C LYS A 17 14.11 27.34 -11.38
N GLY A 18 15.09 27.58 -12.27
CA GLY A 18 15.11 26.96 -13.60
C GLY A 18 15.16 25.45 -13.57
N ALA A 19 15.94 24.84 -12.66
CA ALA A 19 16.01 23.38 -12.54
C ALA A 19 14.66 22.78 -12.12
N ILE A 20 13.96 23.38 -11.16
CA ILE A 20 12.67 22.86 -10.71
C ILE A 20 11.60 23.04 -11.79
N TYR A 21 11.47 24.23 -12.39
CA TYR A 21 10.47 24.49 -13.43
C TYR A 21 10.72 23.74 -14.74
N HIS A 22 11.96 23.27 -14.99
CA HIS A 22 12.27 22.38 -16.12
C HIS A 22 11.64 20.99 -15.95
N HIS A 23 11.55 20.49 -14.71
CA HIS A 23 11.07 19.15 -14.43
C HIS A 23 9.61 19.10 -13.93
N PHE A 24 9.15 20.15 -13.25
CA PHE A 24 7.85 20.19 -12.59
C PHE A 24 7.14 21.51 -12.85
N SER A 25 5.92 21.43 -13.39
CA SER A 25 5.08 22.61 -13.67
C SER A 25 4.29 23.05 -12.43
N SER A 26 4.10 22.16 -11.46
CA SER A 26 3.29 22.38 -10.27
C SER A 26 3.81 21.57 -9.06
N LYS A 27 3.35 21.93 -7.85
CA LYS A 27 3.62 21.10 -6.66
C LYS A 27 2.95 19.73 -6.76
N GLU A 28 1.85 19.63 -7.48
CA GLU A 28 1.16 18.39 -7.79
C GLU A 28 2.02 17.44 -8.63
N ASP A 29 2.79 17.98 -9.59
CA ASP A 29 3.70 17.17 -10.41
C ASP A 29 4.84 16.60 -9.56
N ILE A 30 5.37 17.40 -8.61
CA ILE A 30 6.35 16.89 -7.65
C ILE A 30 5.76 15.77 -6.80
N LEU A 31 4.55 15.96 -6.30
CA LEU A 31 3.85 14.96 -5.49
C LEU A 31 3.66 13.66 -6.29
N LYS A 32 3.16 13.74 -7.52
CA LYS A 32 3.02 12.60 -8.43
C LYS A 32 4.35 11.88 -8.63
N ALA A 33 5.43 12.61 -8.88
CA ALA A 33 6.75 12.02 -9.08
C ALA A 33 7.26 11.27 -7.83
N ILE A 34 7.02 11.83 -6.63
CA ILE A 34 7.35 11.14 -5.36
C ILE A 34 6.55 9.84 -5.24
N PHE A 35 5.23 9.88 -5.56
CA PHE A 35 4.39 8.68 -5.51
C PHE A 35 4.82 7.60 -6.50
N HIS A 36 5.08 7.99 -7.74
CA HIS A 36 5.59 7.06 -8.75
C HIS A 36 6.91 6.42 -8.31
N ARG A 37 7.81 7.22 -7.73
CA ARG A 37 9.07 6.69 -7.23
C ARG A 37 8.88 5.67 -6.11
N LEU A 38 8.08 6.01 -5.08
CA LEU A 38 7.79 5.11 -3.97
C LEU A 38 7.06 3.85 -4.45
N GLY A 39 6.15 4.00 -5.41
CA GLY A 39 5.45 2.89 -6.05
C GLY A 39 6.40 1.96 -6.80
N ASN A 40 7.34 2.50 -7.56
CA ASN A 40 8.34 1.72 -8.28
C ASN A 40 9.28 0.97 -7.33
N GLU A 41 9.74 1.59 -6.24
CA GLU A 41 10.55 0.92 -5.22
C GLU A 41 9.81 -0.27 -4.59
N ASN A 42 8.53 -0.10 -4.27
CA ASN A 42 7.68 -1.20 -3.80
C ASN A 42 7.46 -2.28 -4.87
N ALA A 43 7.25 -1.88 -6.14
CA ALA A 43 7.04 -2.78 -7.25
C ALA A 43 8.24 -3.71 -7.47
N GLU A 44 9.48 -3.21 -7.35
CA GLU A 44 10.69 -4.03 -7.42
C GLU A 44 10.74 -5.11 -6.32
N ILE A 45 10.32 -4.76 -5.10
CA ILE A 45 10.27 -5.69 -3.99
C ILE A 45 9.17 -6.73 -4.21
N PHE A 46 7.99 -6.30 -4.63
CA PHE A 46 6.86 -7.19 -4.90
C PHE A 46 7.15 -8.13 -6.07
N ALA A 47 7.85 -7.66 -7.11
CA ALA A 47 8.31 -8.52 -8.21
C ALA A 47 9.22 -9.65 -7.71
N LYS A 48 10.20 -9.34 -6.84
CA LYS A 48 11.08 -10.35 -6.25
C LYS A 48 10.31 -11.39 -5.42
N ILE A 49 9.26 -10.98 -4.72
CA ILE A 49 8.41 -11.88 -3.95
C ILE A 49 7.56 -12.75 -4.90
N ARG A 50 6.93 -12.14 -5.91
CA ARG A 50 6.13 -12.84 -6.91
C ARG A 50 6.94 -13.92 -7.64
N ASP A 51 8.17 -13.60 -8.00
CA ASP A 51 9.03 -14.46 -8.79
C ASP A 51 9.85 -15.48 -7.96
N ASP A 52 9.68 -15.51 -6.62
CA ASP A 52 10.37 -16.45 -5.73
C ASP A 52 9.72 -17.86 -5.79
N ASN A 53 10.23 -18.72 -6.66
CA ASN A 53 9.73 -20.08 -6.87
C ASN A 53 9.86 -21.04 -5.66
N ARG A 54 10.47 -20.59 -4.55
CA ARG A 54 10.58 -21.38 -3.30
C ARG A 54 9.36 -21.24 -2.41
N LEU A 55 8.51 -20.25 -2.69
CA LEU A 55 7.32 -19.91 -1.90
C LEU A 55 6.05 -20.35 -2.63
N ARG A 56 5.08 -20.85 -1.88
CA ARG A 56 3.73 -21.08 -2.37
C ARG A 56 2.96 -19.76 -2.49
N GLY A 57 1.90 -19.75 -3.29
CA GLY A 57 1.11 -18.53 -3.51
C GLY A 57 0.65 -17.83 -2.23
N ILE A 58 0.14 -18.58 -1.23
CA ILE A 58 -0.26 -18.00 0.06
C ILE A 58 0.92 -17.40 0.84
N GLU A 59 2.12 -17.99 0.74
CA GLU A 59 3.32 -17.49 1.41
C GLU A 59 3.82 -16.21 0.76
N LYS A 60 3.78 -16.15 -0.59
CA LYS A 60 4.06 -14.93 -1.34
C LYS A 60 3.11 -13.81 -0.97
N LEU A 61 1.82 -14.11 -0.91
CA LEU A 61 0.80 -13.13 -0.54
C LEU A 61 1.06 -12.58 0.87
N ARG A 62 1.27 -13.44 1.87
CA ARG A 62 1.65 -13.03 3.23
C ARG A 62 2.89 -12.13 3.24
N LYS A 63 3.91 -12.51 2.48
CA LYS A 63 5.16 -11.76 2.40
C LYS A 63 4.99 -10.36 1.79
N ILE A 64 4.11 -10.20 0.79
CA ILE A 64 3.75 -8.87 0.27
C ILE A 64 3.14 -8.01 1.37
N PHE A 65 2.17 -8.54 2.12
CA PHE A 65 1.52 -7.80 3.20
C PHE A 65 2.48 -7.45 4.34
N GLN A 66 3.32 -8.38 4.76
CA GLN A 66 4.37 -8.13 5.74
C GLN A 66 5.32 -7.02 5.26
N THR A 67 5.79 -7.13 4.02
CA THR A 67 6.70 -6.13 3.44
C THR A 67 6.04 -4.76 3.38
N ALA A 68 4.79 -4.68 2.93
CA ALA A 68 4.05 -3.43 2.86
C ALA A 68 3.90 -2.75 4.23
N VAL A 69 3.78 -3.51 5.32
CA VAL A 69 3.63 -2.97 6.68
C VAL A 69 4.99 -2.64 7.33
N PHE A 70 6.05 -3.40 7.03
CA PHE A 70 7.35 -3.26 7.70
C PHE A 70 8.39 -2.47 6.91
N HIS A 71 8.14 -2.13 5.65
CA HIS A 71 9.13 -1.46 4.82
C HIS A 71 9.43 -0.03 5.31
N SER A 72 10.72 0.37 5.23
CA SER A 72 11.23 1.66 5.73
C SER A 72 10.52 2.90 5.14
N ASN A 73 10.00 2.80 3.92
CA ASN A 73 9.27 3.89 3.28
C ASN A 73 7.92 4.18 3.96
N GLN A 74 7.37 3.25 4.74
CA GLN A 74 6.17 3.51 5.52
C GLN A 74 6.37 4.57 6.59
N SER A 75 7.54 4.68 7.21
CA SER A 75 7.79 5.74 8.18
C SER A 75 7.74 7.13 7.56
N VAL A 76 8.24 7.28 6.33
CA VAL A 76 8.14 8.53 5.55
C VAL A 76 6.69 8.80 5.14
N LEU A 77 6.02 7.79 4.59
CA LEU A 77 4.59 7.90 4.25
C LEU A 77 3.75 8.27 5.47
N LEU A 78 3.96 7.66 6.63
CA LEU A 78 3.25 7.96 7.87
C LEU A 78 3.49 9.40 8.37
N THR A 79 4.69 9.94 8.17
CA THR A 79 5.01 11.31 8.56
C THR A 79 4.34 12.35 7.64
N VAL A 80 4.22 12.04 6.35
CA VAL A 80 3.67 12.94 5.32
C VAL A 80 2.17 12.71 5.10
N SER A 81 1.68 11.51 5.41
CA SER A 81 0.31 11.05 5.13
C SER A 81 -0.81 11.86 5.77
N PRO A 82 -0.72 12.37 7.02
CA PRO A 82 -1.82 13.17 7.57
C PRO A 82 -2.18 14.36 6.71
N CYS A 83 -1.18 14.96 6.05
CA CYS A 83 -1.38 16.07 5.11
C CYS A 83 -1.89 15.59 3.74
N LEU A 84 -1.50 14.38 3.34
CA LEU A 84 -1.80 13.85 2.00
C LEU A 84 -3.17 13.18 1.93
N LEU A 85 -3.58 12.48 2.99
CA LEU A 85 -4.88 11.77 3.02
C LEU A 85 -6.07 12.72 3.19
N ASN A 86 -5.85 13.94 3.67
CA ASN A 86 -6.83 15.00 3.61
C ASN A 86 -6.98 15.59 2.19
N ASN A 87 -6.10 15.21 1.25
CA ASN A 87 -6.20 15.61 -0.13
C ASN A 87 -6.89 14.48 -0.96
N PRO A 88 -8.13 14.69 -1.45
CA PRO A 88 -8.86 13.68 -2.22
C PRO A 88 -8.11 13.21 -3.48
N ARG A 89 -7.27 14.06 -4.07
CA ARG A 89 -6.46 13.70 -5.26
C ARG A 89 -5.43 12.63 -4.92
N PHE A 90 -4.86 12.66 -3.73
CA PHE A 90 -3.91 11.66 -3.27
C PHE A 90 -4.55 10.29 -3.13
N LEU A 91 -5.71 10.22 -2.48
CA LEU A 91 -6.45 8.97 -2.36
C LEU A 91 -6.84 8.42 -3.75
N ALA A 92 -7.25 9.29 -4.67
CA ALA A 92 -7.56 8.90 -6.04
C ALA A 92 -6.34 8.29 -6.76
N MET A 93 -5.16 8.91 -6.63
CA MET A 93 -3.92 8.39 -7.21
C MET A 93 -3.51 7.03 -6.60
N GLN A 94 -3.72 6.86 -5.31
CA GLN A 94 -3.45 5.59 -4.62
C GLN A 94 -4.38 4.48 -5.12
N ILE A 95 -5.66 4.79 -5.30
CA ILE A 95 -6.66 3.86 -5.85
C ILE A 95 -6.32 3.50 -7.30
N GLU A 96 -5.98 4.50 -8.13
CA GLU A 96 -5.53 4.27 -9.51
C GLU A 96 -4.32 3.34 -9.57
N GLN A 97 -3.32 3.55 -8.72
CA GLN A 97 -2.14 2.68 -8.65
C GLN A 97 -2.49 1.24 -8.23
N ILE A 98 -3.48 1.06 -7.37
CA ILE A 98 -3.96 -0.28 -7.00
C ILE A 98 -4.53 -1.00 -8.23
N TYR A 99 -5.43 -0.35 -8.98
CA TYR A 99 -6.10 -0.97 -10.14
C TYR A 99 -5.17 -1.16 -11.34
N GLU A 100 -4.30 -0.19 -11.62
CA GLU A 100 -3.48 -0.21 -12.83
C GLU A 100 -2.16 -0.98 -12.66
N LEU A 101 -1.66 -1.10 -11.43
CA LEU A 101 -0.34 -1.66 -11.19
C LEU A 101 -0.34 -2.80 -10.17
N ILE A 102 -0.76 -2.53 -8.93
CA ILE A 102 -0.47 -3.44 -7.81
C ILE A 102 -1.32 -4.71 -7.90
N ALA A 103 -2.63 -4.58 -8.08
CA ALA A 103 -3.51 -5.73 -8.18
C ALA A 103 -3.18 -6.60 -9.40
N PRO A 104 -3.13 -6.08 -10.64
CA PRO A 104 -2.93 -6.94 -11.82
C PRO A 104 -1.51 -7.48 -11.97
N GLN A 105 -0.49 -6.75 -11.53
CA GLN A 105 0.89 -7.18 -11.77
C GLN A 105 1.50 -8.01 -10.66
N PHE A 106 0.99 -7.90 -9.43
CA PHE A 106 1.59 -8.58 -8.28
C PHE A 106 0.62 -9.50 -7.55
N VAL A 107 -0.58 -9.02 -7.20
CA VAL A 107 -1.49 -9.79 -6.33
C VAL A 107 -2.22 -10.87 -7.12
N GLU A 108 -2.81 -10.54 -8.24
CA GLU A 108 -3.53 -11.49 -9.10
C GLU A 108 -2.65 -12.67 -9.56
N PRO A 109 -1.41 -12.48 -10.08
CA PRO A 109 -0.54 -13.59 -10.44
C PRO A 109 -0.21 -14.50 -9.26
N ILE A 110 -0.02 -13.94 -8.07
CA ILE A 110 0.23 -14.71 -6.84
C ILE A 110 -1.01 -15.52 -6.43
N LEU A 111 -2.21 -14.93 -6.52
CA LEU A 111 -3.45 -15.65 -6.28
C LEU A 111 -3.65 -16.79 -7.27
N ALA A 112 -3.39 -16.54 -8.56
CA ALA A 112 -3.47 -17.56 -9.60
C ALA A 112 -2.46 -18.71 -9.39
N GLU A 113 -1.26 -18.40 -8.90
CA GLU A 113 -0.28 -19.42 -8.51
C GLU A 113 -0.76 -20.20 -7.29
N GLY A 114 -1.32 -19.53 -6.27
CA GLY A 114 -1.88 -20.17 -5.09
C GLY A 114 -3.04 -21.11 -5.38
N ILE A 115 -3.87 -20.81 -6.39
CA ILE A 115 -4.89 -21.71 -6.91
C ILE A 115 -4.22 -22.98 -7.51
N LYS A 116 -3.19 -22.81 -8.32
CA LYS A 116 -2.48 -23.92 -8.99
C LYS A 116 -1.76 -24.83 -7.99
N ASP A 117 -1.15 -24.27 -6.95
CA ASP A 117 -0.42 -25.03 -5.94
C ASP A 117 -1.32 -25.53 -4.80
N GLY A 118 -2.61 -25.22 -4.82
CA GLY A 118 -3.61 -25.63 -3.84
C GLY A 118 -3.49 -24.92 -2.47
N SER A 119 -2.75 -23.83 -2.38
CA SER A 119 -2.62 -23.05 -1.15
C SER A 119 -3.71 -21.99 -0.98
N ILE A 120 -4.44 -21.68 -2.04
CA ILE A 120 -5.55 -20.72 -2.11
C ILE A 120 -6.71 -21.39 -2.86
N ASN A 121 -7.93 -21.22 -2.38
CA ASN A 121 -9.12 -21.81 -2.99
C ASN A 121 -10.16 -20.71 -3.28
N ILE A 122 -9.98 -20.00 -4.39
CA ILE A 122 -10.85 -18.90 -4.84
C ILE A 122 -11.20 -19.09 -6.32
N GLU A 123 -12.25 -18.41 -6.79
CA GLU A 123 -12.69 -18.50 -8.19
C GLU A 123 -12.24 -17.29 -9.02
N ASN A 124 -12.36 -16.08 -8.51
CA ASN A 124 -12.15 -14.83 -9.26
C ASN A 124 -10.87 -14.09 -8.77
N PRO A 125 -9.65 -14.53 -9.16
CA PRO A 125 -8.41 -13.98 -8.61
C PRO A 125 -8.21 -12.50 -8.92
N HIS A 126 -8.69 -12.01 -10.06
CA HIS A 126 -8.61 -10.60 -10.44
C HIS A 126 -9.42 -9.71 -9.48
N GLU A 127 -10.72 -9.97 -9.35
CA GLU A 127 -11.64 -9.18 -8.51
C GLU A 127 -11.27 -9.29 -7.03
N ILE A 128 -10.77 -10.45 -6.60
CA ILE A 128 -10.29 -10.65 -5.24
C ILE A 128 -8.98 -9.90 -4.99
N ALA A 129 -8.08 -9.82 -5.97
CA ALA A 129 -6.87 -9.01 -5.86
C ALA A 129 -7.20 -7.53 -5.64
N GLU A 130 -8.12 -6.98 -6.43
CA GLU A 130 -8.59 -5.60 -6.28
C GLU A 130 -9.24 -5.38 -4.92
N ALA A 131 -10.17 -6.25 -4.52
CA ALA A 131 -10.89 -6.15 -3.25
C ALA A 131 -9.94 -6.20 -2.05
N ILE A 132 -8.99 -7.12 -2.02
CA ILE A 132 -7.98 -7.24 -0.97
C ILE A 132 -7.18 -5.95 -0.88
N MET A 133 -6.70 -5.42 -2.00
CA MET A 133 -5.87 -4.22 -2.01
C MET A 133 -6.65 -2.98 -1.58
N ILE A 134 -7.90 -2.81 -2.00
CA ILE A 134 -8.77 -1.72 -1.54
C ILE A 134 -9.06 -1.83 -0.04
N LEU A 135 -9.44 -3.01 0.44
CA LEU A 135 -9.70 -3.22 1.87
C LEU A 135 -8.46 -2.92 2.71
N THR A 136 -7.28 -3.33 2.26
CA THR A 136 -6.03 -3.11 3.01
C THR A 136 -5.61 -1.65 3.01
N ASN A 137 -5.64 -0.99 1.86
CA ASN A 137 -5.11 0.37 1.71
C ASN A 137 -6.11 1.46 2.14
N VAL A 138 -7.40 1.17 2.16
CA VAL A 138 -8.44 2.13 2.52
C VAL A 138 -9.07 1.79 3.87
N TRP A 139 -9.61 0.58 4.03
CA TRP A 139 -10.37 0.21 5.22
C TRP A 139 -9.49 -0.15 6.44
N LEU A 140 -8.38 -0.87 6.23
CA LEU A 140 -7.40 -1.16 7.29
C LEU A 140 -6.44 0.01 7.56
N ASN A 141 -6.39 1.01 6.69
CA ASN A 141 -5.46 2.12 6.84
C ASN A 141 -5.93 3.10 7.93
N PRO A 142 -5.21 3.20 9.08
CA PRO A 142 -5.59 4.09 10.18
C PRO A 142 -5.54 5.57 9.80
N LEU A 143 -4.81 5.92 8.73
CA LEU A 143 -4.68 7.28 8.24
C LEU A 143 -5.92 7.71 7.43
N VAL A 144 -6.59 6.77 6.75
CA VAL A 144 -7.86 7.03 6.04
C VAL A 144 -9.01 7.14 7.03
N LYS A 145 -9.05 6.24 8.01
CA LYS A 145 -10.06 6.28 9.07
C LYS A 145 -9.42 5.94 10.42
N MET A 146 -9.19 6.96 11.22
CA MET A 146 -8.65 6.82 12.57
C MET A 146 -9.42 5.77 13.37
N THR A 147 -8.69 4.99 14.14
CA THR A 147 -9.20 3.99 15.08
C THR A 147 -8.18 3.82 16.20
N ASP A 148 -8.62 3.33 17.34
CA ASP A 148 -7.74 2.91 18.42
C ASP A 148 -7.15 1.52 18.18
N THR A 149 -6.30 1.09 19.09
CA THR A 149 -5.61 -0.21 18.99
C THR A 149 -6.58 -1.40 19.02
N GLU A 150 -7.66 -1.32 19.81
CA GLU A 150 -8.69 -2.36 19.89
C GLU A 150 -9.51 -2.40 18.61
N GLY A 151 -9.93 -1.25 18.09
CA GLY A 151 -10.65 -1.14 16.84
C GLY A 151 -9.83 -1.64 15.65
N MET A 152 -8.51 -1.35 15.60
CA MET A 152 -7.63 -1.89 14.56
C MET A 152 -7.52 -3.40 14.64
N LYS A 153 -7.36 -3.96 15.84
CA LYS A 153 -7.33 -5.42 16.02
C LYS A 153 -8.62 -6.06 15.50
N LYS A 154 -9.79 -5.51 15.88
CA LYS A 154 -11.09 -5.99 15.38
C LYS A 154 -11.20 -5.92 13.85
N ARG A 155 -10.66 -4.86 13.22
CA ARG A 155 -10.62 -4.77 11.75
C ARG A 155 -9.75 -5.85 11.14
N CYS A 156 -8.54 -6.09 11.66
CA CYS A 156 -7.66 -7.14 11.17
C CYS A 156 -8.30 -8.54 11.33
N ASP A 157 -8.92 -8.82 12.48
CA ASP A 157 -9.62 -10.07 12.73
C ASP A 157 -10.81 -10.27 11.77
N THR A 158 -11.57 -9.20 11.53
CA THR A 158 -12.68 -9.20 10.56
C THR A 158 -12.16 -9.41 9.14
N PHE A 159 -11.06 -8.75 8.75
CA PHE A 159 -10.43 -8.94 7.44
C PHE A 159 -10.02 -10.40 7.21
N ASN A 160 -9.31 -11.00 8.17
CA ASN A 160 -8.96 -12.42 8.11
C ASN A 160 -10.19 -13.34 8.02
N THR A 161 -11.27 -13.01 8.73
CA THR A 161 -12.52 -13.76 8.69
C THR A 161 -13.19 -13.69 7.32
N LEU A 162 -13.23 -12.49 6.72
CA LEU A 162 -13.76 -12.29 5.36
C LEU A 162 -12.95 -13.09 4.32
N LEU A 163 -11.62 -13.01 4.38
CA LEU A 163 -10.75 -13.72 3.44
C LEU A 163 -10.81 -15.23 3.63
N LYS A 164 -10.92 -15.72 4.85
CA LYS A 164 -11.14 -17.13 5.12
C LYS A 164 -12.45 -17.63 4.51
N GLY A 165 -13.52 -16.85 4.59
CA GLY A 165 -14.79 -17.14 3.93
C GLY A 165 -14.70 -17.21 2.40
N LEU A 166 -13.73 -16.50 1.82
CA LEU A 166 -13.44 -16.55 0.38
C LEU A 166 -12.45 -17.65 -0.01
N GLY A 167 -11.80 -18.34 0.93
CA GLY A 167 -10.83 -19.41 0.67
C GLY A 167 -9.35 -19.01 0.80
N ILE A 168 -9.07 -17.86 1.44
CA ILE A 168 -7.72 -17.39 1.79
C ILE A 168 -7.61 -17.37 3.31
N ASP A 169 -6.93 -18.36 3.91
CA ASP A 169 -6.84 -18.48 5.38
C ASP A 169 -5.54 -17.87 5.91
N GLY A 170 -5.67 -17.09 6.98
CA GLY A 170 -4.56 -16.57 7.77
C GLY A 170 -3.61 -15.65 6.98
N LEU A 171 -4.16 -14.70 6.22
CA LEU A 171 -3.36 -13.75 5.45
C LEU A 171 -2.57 -12.81 6.36
N LEU A 172 -3.22 -12.22 7.36
CA LEU A 172 -2.55 -11.42 8.37
C LEU A 172 -2.21 -12.30 9.56
N ASP A 173 -0.92 -12.54 9.78
CA ASP A 173 -0.43 -13.22 10.99
C ASP A 173 -0.38 -12.26 12.20
N ASN A 174 -0.12 -12.81 13.37
CA ASN A 174 -0.05 -12.03 14.61
C ASN A 174 1.00 -10.91 14.55
N GLN A 175 2.09 -11.10 13.84
CA GLN A 175 3.14 -10.09 13.69
C GLN A 175 2.65 -8.93 12.82
N THR A 176 2.01 -9.24 11.71
CA THR A 176 1.41 -8.24 10.80
C THR A 176 0.27 -7.49 11.49
N ILE A 177 -0.61 -8.18 12.22
CA ILE A 177 -1.66 -7.54 13.03
C ILE A 177 -1.06 -6.59 14.07
N SER A 178 -0.02 -7.03 14.79
CA SER A 178 0.67 -6.19 15.78
C SER A 178 1.26 -4.94 15.15
N ALA A 179 1.80 -5.03 13.93
CA ALA A 179 2.33 -3.90 13.22
C ALA A 179 1.24 -2.90 12.80
N PHE A 180 0.08 -3.37 12.30
CA PHE A 180 -1.09 -2.49 12.05
C PHE A 180 -1.56 -1.78 13.31
N VAL A 181 -1.61 -2.48 14.44
CA VAL A 181 -1.98 -1.91 15.75
C VAL A 181 -0.98 -0.82 16.19
N GLN A 182 0.33 -1.04 15.96
CA GLN A 182 1.37 -0.06 16.29
C GLN A 182 1.26 1.23 15.45
N LEU A 183 0.74 1.14 14.22
CA LEU A 183 0.50 2.33 13.39
C LEU A 183 -0.53 3.29 14.01
N CYS A 184 -1.49 2.77 14.81
CA CYS A 184 -2.47 3.59 15.50
C CYS A 184 -1.89 4.42 16.66
N ASN A 185 -0.72 4.04 17.18
CA ASN A 185 -0.06 4.70 18.32
C ASN A 185 0.95 5.79 17.89
N LYS A 186 1.25 5.90 16.61
CA LYS A 186 2.14 6.95 16.08
C LYS A 186 1.30 8.21 15.84
N LYS A 187 1.18 9.04 16.89
CA LYS A 187 0.66 10.41 16.80
C LYS A 187 1.76 11.36 16.35
#